data_1901e24458ef5699b0b4bb25f05ddbe7
#
_entry.id   1901e24458ef5699b0b4bb25f05ddbe7
#
_cell.length_a   1.000
_cell.length_b   1.000
_cell.length_c   1.000
_cell.angle_alpha   90.00
_cell.angle_beta   90.00
_cell.angle_gamma   90.00
#
_symmetry.space_group_name_H-M   'P 1'
#
loop_
_entity.id
_entity.type
_entity.pdbx_description
1 polymer ?
#
loop_
_entity_poly.entity_id
_entity_poly.type
_entity_poly.pdbx_seq_one_letter_code
_entity_poly.pdbx_strand_id
1 'polypeptide(L)'
;MAGATPALVALQRETRDIPIVFANVADPVGQGLVASLAHPGGNITGFGAFDFSMGGKWVQTLKEIVPSTTRIAVIFNPATAPFYQLFLSSIDDAARSIGISQIITPVHDVGDIARILEQSAKVTNDGLIVVPSALFTT
;
A
#
# COMPACT_ATOMS: atom_id res chain seq x y z
N MET A 1 9.80 -10.03 -8.30
CA MET A 1 8.70 -10.07 -9.31
C MET A 1 8.39 -8.62 -9.67
N ALA A 2 8.70 -8.17 -10.87
CA ALA A 2 8.16 -6.90 -11.35
C ALA A 2 6.64 -7.08 -11.39
N GLY A 3 5.90 -6.22 -10.69
CA GLY A 3 4.44 -6.31 -10.69
C GLY A 3 3.88 -6.26 -12.12
N ALA A 4 2.71 -6.81 -12.35
CA ALA A 4 2.06 -6.83 -13.66
C ALA A 4 1.76 -5.42 -14.23
N THR A 5 1.81 -4.38 -13.40
CA THR A 5 1.51 -2.99 -13.78
C THR A 5 2.39 -2.45 -14.92
N PRO A 6 3.74 -2.57 -14.93
CA PRO A 6 4.55 -2.07 -16.05
C PRO A 6 4.23 -2.76 -17.37
N ALA A 7 3.97 -4.07 -17.34
CA ALA A 7 3.59 -4.82 -18.51
C ALA A 7 2.23 -4.38 -19.05
N LEU A 8 1.25 -4.16 -18.15
CA LEU A 8 -0.08 -3.68 -18.53
C LEU A 8 -0.02 -2.28 -19.16
N VAL A 9 0.76 -1.36 -18.58
CA VAL A 9 0.96 -0.01 -19.13
C VAL A 9 1.60 -0.06 -20.50
N ALA A 10 2.58 -0.94 -20.75
CA ALA A 10 3.18 -1.13 -22.06
C ALA A 10 2.15 -1.64 -23.08
N LEU A 11 1.40 -2.69 -22.74
CA LEU A 11 0.36 -3.25 -23.61
C LEU A 11 -0.75 -2.24 -23.93
N GLN A 12 -1.15 -1.42 -22.97
CA GLN A 12 -2.16 -0.38 -23.16
C GLN A 12 -1.74 0.67 -24.20
N ARG A 13 -0.45 0.90 -24.36
CA ARG A 13 0.10 1.84 -25.37
C ARG A 13 0.08 1.25 -26.78
N GLU A 14 0.25 -0.07 -26.85
CA GLU A 14 0.41 -0.77 -28.16
C GLU A 14 -0.93 -1.17 -28.79
N THR A 15 -2.00 -1.32 -27.99
CA THR A 15 -3.30 -1.74 -28.54
C THR A 15 -4.49 -1.15 -27.80
N ARG A 16 -5.56 -0.88 -28.55
CA ARG A 16 -6.87 -0.49 -28.02
C ARG A 16 -7.97 -1.50 -28.34
N ASP A 17 -7.65 -2.48 -29.18
CA ASP A 17 -8.64 -3.42 -29.73
C ASP A 17 -8.42 -4.85 -29.23
N ILE A 18 -7.17 -5.25 -28.97
CA ILE A 18 -6.87 -6.60 -28.49
C ILE A 18 -7.30 -6.69 -27.01
N PRO A 19 -8.19 -7.62 -26.64
CA PRO A 19 -8.59 -7.80 -25.25
C PRO A 19 -7.40 -8.17 -24.36
N ILE A 20 -7.24 -7.46 -23.24
CA ILE A 20 -6.18 -7.69 -22.27
C ILE A 20 -6.83 -8.03 -20.91
N VAL A 21 -6.43 -9.17 -20.33
CA VAL A 21 -6.82 -9.54 -18.97
C VAL A 21 -5.58 -9.43 -18.06
N PHE A 22 -5.66 -8.57 -17.06
CA PHE A 22 -4.60 -8.45 -16.08
C PHE A 22 -4.91 -9.21 -14.78
N ALA A 23 -3.85 -9.65 -14.11
CA ALA A 23 -3.91 -10.19 -12.76
C ALA A 23 -2.82 -9.55 -11.90
N ASN A 24 -3.12 -9.34 -10.62
CA ASN A 24 -2.16 -8.83 -9.63
C ASN A 24 -1.58 -7.44 -9.99
N VAL A 25 -2.41 -6.54 -10.50
CA VAL A 25 -2.07 -5.13 -10.72
C VAL A 25 -2.46 -4.33 -9.47
N ALA A 26 -1.56 -3.47 -9.00
CA ALA A 26 -1.82 -2.58 -7.88
C ALA A 26 -2.81 -1.48 -8.32
N ASP A 27 -3.90 -1.32 -7.60
CA ASP A 27 -4.91 -0.26 -7.78
C ASP A 27 -5.12 0.19 -9.24
N PRO A 28 -5.65 -0.67 -10.11
CA PRO A 28 -5.80 -0.36 -11.53
C PRO A 28 -6.75 0.82 -11.79
N VAL A 29 -7.67 1.10 -10.87
CA VAL A 29 -8.59 2.24 -10.93
C VAL A 29 -7.89 3.53 -10.52
N GLY A 30 -7.21 3.55 -9.38
CA GLY A 30 -6.47 4.71 -8.90
C GLY A 30 -5.31 5.11 -9.82
N GLN A 31 -4.74 4.16 -10.56
CA GLN A 31 -3.74 4.43 -11.61
C GLN A 31 -4.35 4.84 -12.96
N GLY A 32 -5.68 4.88 -13.09
CA GLY A 32 -6.36 5.26 -14.34
C GLY A 32 -6.23 4.24 -15.47
N LEU A 33 -5.89 2.99 -15.16
CA LEU A 33 -5.76 1.91 -16.16
C LEU A 33 -7.12 1.38 -16.60
N VAL A 34 -8.11 1.42 -15.72
CA VAL A 34 -9.52 1.09 -15.98
C VAL A 34 -10.43 2.09 -15.27
N ALA A 35 -11.64 2.31 -15.79
CA ALA A 35 -12.59 3.24 -15.18
C ALA A 35 -13.13 2.72 -13.83
N SER A 36 -13.45 1.42 -13.77
CA SER A 36 -13.76 0.68 -12.53
C SER A 36 -13.52 -0.81 -12.78
N LEU A 37 -13.48 -1.61 -11.71
CA LEU A 37 -13.34 -3.07 -11.87
C LEU A 37 -14.61 -3.72 -12.46
N ALA A 38 -15.79 -3.18 -12.15
CA ALA A 38 -17.06 -3.67 -12.67
C ALA A 38 -17.32 -3.22 -14.12
N HIS A 39 -16.86 -2.02 -14.48
CA HIS A 39 -17.04 -1.41 -15.81
C HIS A 39 -15.70 -0.82 -16.27
N PRO A 40 -14.79 -1.64 -16.82
CA PRO A 40 -13.43 -1.20 -17.18
C PRO A 40 -13.36 -0.10 -18.23
N GLY A 41 -14.34 -0.04 -19.14
CA GLY A 41 -14.50 1.06 -20.10
C GLY A 41 -13.66 0.97 -21.38
N GLY A 42 -12.95 -0.15 -21.61
CA GLY A 42 -12.10 -0.36 -22.78
C GLY A 42 -11.80 -1.83 -23.05
N ASN A 43 -10.67 -2.08 -23.72
CA ASN A 43 -10.21 -3.44 -24.04
C ASN A 43 -9.45 -4.14 -22.90
N ILE A 44 -9.38 -3.52 -21.70
CA ILE A 44 -8.61 -4.00 -20.56
C ILE A 44 -9.54 -4.34 -19.41
N THR A 45 -9.42 -5.54 -18.84
CA THR A 45 -10.13 -5.97 -17.62
C THR A 45 -9.23 -6.86 -16.77
N GLY A 46 -9.61 -7.14 -15.51
CA GLY A 46 -8.84 -8.06 -14.67
C GLY A 46 -9.05 -7.88 -13.18
N PHE A 47 -8.09 -8.39 -12.40
CA PHE A 47 -8.12 -8.44 -10.96
C PHE A 47 -7.01 -7.59 -10.34
N GLY A 48 -7.38 -6.60 -9.53
CA GLY A 48 -6.45 -5.80 -8.74
C GLY A 48 -5.88 -6.58 -7.56
N ALA A 49 -4.64 -6.28 -7.19
CA ALA A 49 -3.99 -6.86 -6.01
C ALA A 49 -4.45 -6.18 -4.72
N PHE A 50 -4.50 -4.86 -4.73
CA PHE A 50 -4.91 -4.02 -3.60
C PHE A 50 -5.29 -2.63 -4.10
N ASP A 51 -6.00 -1.91 -3.22
CA ASP A 51 -6.41 -0.52 -3.36
C ASP A 51 -5.61 0.32 -2.36
N PHE A 52 -5.09 1.46 -2.76
CA PHE A 52 -4.29 2.33 -1.89
C PHE A 52 -5.11 2.94 -0.75
N SER A 53 -6.43 3.05 -0.89
CA SER A 53 -7.33 3.47 0.20
C SER A 53 -7.35 2.50 1.38
N MET A 54 -6.86 1.27 1.21
CA MET A 54 -6.70 0.29 2.29
C MET A 54 -5.83 0.81 3.44
N GLY A 55 -4.88 1.72 3.15
CA GLY A 55 -4.06 2.36 4.18
C GLY A 55 -4.89 2.99 5.30
N GLY A 56 -5.96 3.71 4.94
CA GLY A 56 -6.88 4.29 5.90
C GLY A 56 -7.63 3.24 6.74
N LYS A 57 -8.02 2.13 6.14
CA LYS A 57 -8.68 1.01 6.85
C LYS A 57 -7.76 0.35 7.87
N TRP A 58 -6.46 0.22 7.55
CA TRP A 58 -5.48 -0.32 8.50
C TRP A 58 -5.34 0.55 9.75
N VAL A 59 -5.35 1.88 9.59
CA VAL A 59 -5.34 2.83 10.71
C VAL A 59 -6.58 2.66 11.59
N GLN A 60 -7.77 2.57 11.00
CA GLN A 60 -9.02 2.37 11.72
C GLN A 60 -9.01 1.05 12.48
N THR A 61 -8.64 -0.05 11.82
CA THR A 61 -8.54 -1.38 12.42
C THR A 61 -7.56 -1.38 13.60
N LEU A 62 -6.38 -0.76 13.44
CA LEU A 62 -5.41 -0.66 14.53
C LEU A 62 -5.98 0.10 15.73
N LYS A 63 -6.69 1.19 15.50
CA LYS A 63 -7.34 1.98 16.56
C LYS A 63 -8.47 1.23 17.26
N GLU A 64 -9.19 0.38 16.53
CA GLU A 64 -10.23 -0.48 17.11
C GLU A 64 -9.63 -1.58 18.01
N ILE A 65 -8.51 -2.20 17.58
CA ILE A 65 -7.83 -3.24 18.35
C ILE A 65 -7.14 -2.65 19.58
N VAL A 66 -6.49 -1.48 19.44
CA VAL A 66 -5.76 -0.81 20.51
C VAL A 66 -6.21 0.65 20.59
N PRO A 67 -7.32 0.94 21.32
CA PRO A 67 -7.88 2.30 21.41
C PRO A 67 -6.95 3.35 22.01
N SER A 68 -5.94 2.93 22.77
CA SER A 68 -4.92 3.82 23.34
C SER A 68 -3.85 4.26 22.34
N THR A 69 -3.82 3.72 21.10
CA THR A 69 -2.82 4.10 20.11
C THR A 69 -2.89 5.59 19.79
N THR A 70 -1.75 6.26 19.93
CA THR A 70 -1.59 7.71 19.63
C THR A 70 -0.59 7.96 18.51
N ARG A 71 0.22 6.94 18.15
CA ARG A 71 1.28 7.04 17.17
C ARG A 71 1.39 5.74 16.36
N ILE A 72 1.66 5.85 15.06
CA ILE A 72 1.81 4.72 14.15
C ILE A 72 3.13 4.86 13.39
N ALA A 73 4.01 3.87 13.51
CA ALA A 73 5.17 3.74 12.63
C ALA A 73 4.77 2.94 11.38
N VAL A 74 4.96 3.54 10.21
CA VAL A 74 4.66 2.90 8.92
C VAL A 74 5.94 2.37 8.31
N ILE A 75 6.04 1.04 8.25
CA ILE A 75 7.22 0.31 7.80
C ILE A 75 7.06 -0.07 6.33
N PHE A 76 8.04 0.24 5.51
CA PHE A 76 8.10 -0.12 4.09
C PHE A 76 9.53 -0.13 3.59
N ASN A 77 9.78 -0.86 2.49
CA ASN A 77 11.05 -0.80 1.79
C ASN A 77 10.89 0.03 0.51
N PRO A 78 11.55 1.20 0.40
CA PRO A 78 11.41 2.09 -0.77
C PRO A 78 11.83 1.43 -2.10
N ALA A 79 12.76 0.48 -2.06
CA ALA A 79 13.25 -0.20 -3.26
C ALA A 79 12.28 -1.26 -3.79
N THR A 80 11.44 -1.84 -2.91
CA THR A 80 10.55 -2.96 -3.27
C THR A 80 9.06 -2.64 -3.17
N ALA A 81 8.71 -1.46 -2.66
CA ALA A 81 7.34 -0.95 -2.56
C ALA A 81 7.20 0.35 -3.38
N PRO A 82 7.18 0.31 -4.73
CA PRO A 82 7.22 1.51 -5.58
C PRO A 82 6.02 2.45 -5.38
N PHE A 83 4.92 1.94 -4.83
CA PHE A 83 3.69 2.71 -4.58
C PHE A 83 3.51 3.12 -3.12
N TYR A 84 4.55 3.02 -2.29
CA TYR A 84 4.44 3.30 -0.85
C TYR A 84 3.88 4.69 -0.55
N GLN A 85 4.20 5.70 -1.36
CA GLN A 85 3.74 7.08 -1.16
C GLN A 85 2.21 7.20 -1.18
N LEU A 86 1.52 6.42 -2.02
CA LEU A 86 0.05 6.43 -2.11
C LEU A 86 -0.58 5.81 -0.86
N PHE A 87 0.03 4.76 -0.29
CA PHE A 87 -0.37 4.24 1.01
C PHE A 87 -0.10 5.23 2.14
N LEU A 88 1.09 5.88 2.15
CA LEU A 88 1.44 6.87 3.17
C LEU A 88 0.43 8.02 3.21
N SER A 89 -0.01 8.52 2.05
CA SER A 89 -1.03 9.56 1.97
C SER A 89 -2.36 9.11 2.60
N SER A 90 -2.86 7.93 2.21
CA SER A 90 -4.10 7.37 2.75
C SER A 90 -4.02 7.10 4.26
N ILE A 91 -2.87 6.64 4.76
CA ILE A 91 -2.62 6.41 6.19
C ILE A 91 -2.60 7.75 6.93
N ASP A 92 -1.91 8.76 6.40
CA ASP A 92 -1.78 10.08 7.03
C ASP A 92 -3.13 10.78 7.16
N ASP A 93 -3.94 10.78 6.09
CA ASP A 93 -5.28 11.37 6.10
C ASP A 93 -6.18 10.71 7.18
N ALA A 94 -6.17 9.39 7.25
CA ALA A 94 -6.93 8.65 8.25
C ALA A 94 -6.40 8.87 9.67
N ALA A 95 -5.09 8.85 9.87
CA ALA A 95 -4.46 9.05 11.16
C ALA A 95 -4.77 10.45 11.72
N ARG A 96 -4.64 11.49 10.89
CA ARG A 96 -4.99 12.86 11.27
C ARG A 96 -6.44 13.01 11.67
N SER A 97 -7.37 12.35 10.94
CA SER A 97 -8.81 12.45 11.21
C SER A 97 -9.21 11.93 12.60
N ILE A 98 -8.39 11.04 13.20
CA ILE A 98 -8.63 10.43 14.51
C ILE A 98 -7.55 10.78 15.54
N GLY A 99 -6.74 11.80 15.28
CA GLY A 99 -5.74 12.33 16.22
C GLY A 99 -4.54 11.42 16.46
N ILE A 100 -4.16 10.60 15.50
CA ILE A 100 -2.96 9.74 15.54
C ILE A 100 -1.84 10.36 14.70
N SER A 101 -0.60 10.34 15.21
CA SER A 101 0.58 10.77 14.47
C SER A 101 1.19 9.63 13.67
N GLN A 102 1.52 9.89 12.40
CA GLN A 102 2.25 8.98 11.54
C GLN A 102 3.76 9.22 11.65
N ILE A 103 4.55 8.15 11.75
CA ILE A 103 6.01 8.15 11.63
C ILE A 103 6.39 7.32 10.42
N ILE A 104 7.05 7.95 9.45
CA ILE A 104 7.54 7.29 8.24
C ILE A 104 8.83 6.53 8.58
N THR A 105 8.82 5.22 8.39
CA THR A 105 9.89 4.32 8.86
C THR A 105 10.38 3.44 7.71
N PRO A 106 11.23 3.96 6.81
CA PRO A 106 11.81 3.15 5.75
C PRO A 106 12.76 2.09 6.32
N VAL A 107 12.72 0.88 5.73
CA VAL A 107 13.60 -0.25 6.07
C VAL A 107 14.25 -0.81 4.81
N HIS A 108 15.49 -1.25 4.92
CA HIS A 108 16.24 -1.82 3.81
C HIS A 108 16.56 -3.30 4.03
N ASP A 109 16.62 -3.74 5.28
CA ASP A 109 16.92 -5.11 5.66
C ASP A 109 16.19 -5.54 6.95
N VAL A 110 16.38 -6.81 7.33
CA VAL A 110 15.76 -7.40 8.54
C VAL A 110 16.33 -6.78 9.83
N GLY A 111 17.57 -6.30 9.81
CA GLY A 111 18.20 -5.64 10.96
C GLY A 111 17.53 -4.31 11.30
N ASP A 112 17.07 -3.58 10.30
CA ASP A 112 16.29 -2.36 10.49
C ASP A 112 14.98 -2.64 11.24
N ILE A 113 14.31 -3.75 10.91
CA ILE A 113 13.06 -4.15 11.56
C ILE A 113 13.31 -4.45 13.04
N ALA A 114 14.35 -5.21 13.37
CA ALA A 114 14.67 -5.52 14.77
C ALA A 114 14.90 -4.24 15.60
N ARG A 115 15.65 -3.28 15.06
CA ARG A 115 15.91 -1.98 15.69
C ARG A 115 14.63 -1.16 15.91
N ILE A 116 13.71 -1.15 14.93
CA ILE A 116 12.43 -0.46 15.04
C ILE A 116 11.57 -1.09 16.14
N LEU A 117 11.50 -2.42 16.21
CA LEU A 117 10.75 -3.12 17.24
C LEU A 117 11.30 -2.83 18.64
N GLU A 118 12.63 -2.81 18.82
CA GLU A 118 13.26 -2.43 20.09
C GLU A 118 12.95 -0.98 20.50
N GLN A 119 12.88 -0.07 19.53
CA GLN A 119 12.55 1.34 19.80
C GLN A 119 11.06 1.50 20.13
N SER A 120 10.17 0.86 19.37
CA SER A 120 8.72 0.93 19.60
C SER A 120 8.31 0.26 20.91
N ALA A 121 8.99 -0.81 21.32
CA ALA A 121 8.72 -1.47 22.61
C ALA A 121 8.99 -0.58 23.84
N LYS A 122 9.78 0.47 23.69
CA LYS A 122 10.09 1.44 24.77
C LYS A 122 9.05 2.57 24.85
N VAL A 123 8.15 2.66 23.89
CA VAL A 123 7.14 3.73 23.84
C VAL A 123 5.76 3.10 24.00
N THR A 124 5.02 3.58 24.96
CA THR A 124 3.63 3.18 25.17
C THR A 124 2.73 3.79 24.08
N ASN A 125 1.72 3.04 23.66
CA ASN A 125 0.72 3.46 22.68
C ASN A 125 1.22 3.61 21.22
N ASP A 126 2.30 2.94 20.85
CA ASP A 126 2.76 2.83 19.47
C ASP A 126 2.05 1.68 18.75
N GLY A 127 1.68 1.92 17.49
CA GLY A 127 1.22 0.90 16.56
C GLY A 127 2.18 0.78 15.38
N LEU A 128 2.16 -0.36 14.71
CA LEU A 128 2.95 -0.62 13.51
C LEU A 128 2.03 -0.96 12.34
N ILE A 129 2.26 -0.33 11.20
CA ILE A 129 1.64 -0.70 9.93
C ILE A 129 2.74 -1.07 8.95
N VAL A 130 2.62 -2.25 8.33
CA VAL A 130 3.57 -2.74 7.33
C VAL A 130 2.94 -2.61 5.96
N VAL A 131 3.55 -1.79 5.10
CA VAL A 131 3.11 -1.61 3.71
C VAL A 131 3.54 -2.81 2.88
N PRO A 132 2.67 -3.36 2.01
CA PRO A 132 3.01 -4.50 1.16
C PRO A 132 4.26 -4.25 0.32
N SER A 133 5.24 -5.13 0.43
CA SER A 133 6.48 -5.08 -0.36
C SER A 133 7.07 -6.48 -0.53
N ALA A 134 7.95 -6.66 -1.52
CA ALA A 134 8.60 -7.94 -1.76
C ALA A 134 9.50 -8.41 -0.60
N LEU A 135 9.98 -7.50 0.24
CA LEU A 135 10.79 -7.85 1.42
C LEU A 135 9.99 -8.66 2.46
N PHE A 136 8.66 -8.49 2.48
CA PHE A 136 7.77 -9.11 3.47
C PHE A 136 6.95 -10.27 2.90
N THR A 137 7.16 -10.66 1.64
CA THR A 137 6.36 -11.67 0.93
C THR A 137 7.13 -12.96 0.61
N THR A 138 8.27 -13.21 1.25
CA THR A 138 9.05 -14.46 1.14
C THR A 138 8.67 -15.47 2.20
#